data_b88b82e00b0d49d06875506ceeead291
#
_entry.id   b88b82e00b0d49d06875506ceeead291
#
_cell.length_a   1.000
_cell.length_b   1.000
_cell.length_c   1.000
_cell.angle_alpha   90.00
_cell.angle_beta   90.00
_cell.angle_gamma   90.00
#
_symmetry.space_group_name_H-M   'P 1'
#
loop_
_entity.id
_entity.type
_entity.pdbx_description
1 polymer ?
#
loop_
_entity_poly.entity_id
_entity_poly.type
_entity_poly.pdbx_seq_one_letter_code
_entity_poly.pdbx_strand_id
1 'polypeptide(L)'
;GTNYIARNDSNDLLASNINFFSMALKQTNNLKSCIELGANIGMNLKALKLLYPELKMDAMEINQQACTELEKVIGKKNTFNQSIFDFNTKFKYDLVLIKGVLIHTNPERLSDVYDKLYQLSSRYILIAEYYNPSPVSISYRGHKDRLFKRDFAGEFLDKFSNSNLVDYNFHYHRDKNFPQDD
;
A
#
# COMPACT_ATOMS: atom_id res chain seq x y z
N GLY A 1 -8.61 12.82 -10.68
CA GLY A 1 -9.31 12.39 -11.83
C GLY A 1 -8.49 11.72 -12.92
N THR A 2 -8.93 11.85 -14.16
CA THR A 2 -8.37 11.19 -15.37
C THR A 2 -6.87 11.38 -15.55
N ASN A 3 -6.31 12.55 -15.23
CA ASN A 3 -4.86 12.81 -15.31
C ASN A 3 -4.02 12.01 -14.28
N TYR A 4 -4.65 11.51 -13.23
CA TYR A 4 -3.97 10.66 -12.25
C TYR A 4 -3.91 9.21 -12.73
N ILE A 5 -4.98 8.72 -13.35
CA ILE A 5 -5.06 7.38 -13.93
C ILE A 5 -4.03 7.22 -15.06
N ALA A 6 -3.96 8.19 -16.00
CA ALA A 6 -3.04 8.13 -17.13
C ALA A 6 -1.55 8.13 -16.75
N ARG A 7 -1.19 8.73 -15.60
CA ARG A 7 0.20 8.73 -15.10
C ARG A 7 0.59 7.44 -14.37
N ASN A 8 -0.39 6.69 -13.90
CA ASN A 8 -0.17 5.47 -13.10
C ASN A 8 -0.37 4.17 -13.90
N ASP A 9 -0.62 4.24 -15.21
CA ASP A 9 -0.77 3.06 -16.08
C ASP A 9 0.33 3.06 -17.14
N SER A 10 1.57 2.76 -16.73
CA SER A 10 2.72 2.63 -17.63
C SER A 10 3.48 1.33 -17.40
N ASN A 11 4.12 0.83 -18.45
CA ASN A 11 5.00 -0.35 -18.35
C ASN A 11 6.21 -0.08 -17.45
N ASP A 12 6.73 1.15 -17.43
CA ASP A 12 7.86 1.53 -16.58
C ASP A 12 7.48 1.47 -15.10
N LEU A 13 6.29 1.96 -14.75
CA LEU A 13 5.78 1.85 -13.39
C LEU A 13 5.53 0.39 -13.00
N LEU A 14 5.02 -0.42 -13.91
CA LEU A 14 4.84 -1.84 -13.67
C LEU A 14 6.17 -2.54 -13.40
N ALA A 15 7.21 -2.27 -14.20
CA ALA A 15 8.56 -2.81 -14.01
C ALA A 15 9.15 -2.37 -12.67
N SER A 16 9.00 -1.09 -12.31
CA SER A 16 9.45 -0.56 -11.02
C SER A 16 8.73 -1.24 -9.85
N ASN A 17 7.42 -1.47 -9.96
CA ASN A 17 6.66 -2.18 -8.93
C ASN A 17 7.05 -3.66 -8.83
N ILE A 18 7.35 -4.35 -9.95
CA ILE A 18 7.84 -5.73 -9.92
C ILE A 18 9.18 -5.79 -9.16
N ASN A 19 10.12 -4.90 -9.49
CA ASN A 19 11.39 -4.81 -8.76
C ASN A 19 11.17 -4.53 -7.27
N PHE A 20 10.32 -3.53 -6.96
CA PHE A 20 9.97 -3.18 -5.58
C PHE A 20 9.48 -4.40 -4.79
N PHE A 21 8.44 -5.09 -5.28
CA PHE A 21 7.86 -6.22 -4.56
C PHE A 21 8.76 -7.43 -4.50
N SER A 22 9.61 -7.68 -5.51
CA SER A 22 10.59 -8.75 -5.47
C SER A 22 11.60 -8.56 -4.34
N MET A 23 11.98 -7.31 -4.06
CA MET A 23 12.87 -6.96 -2.97
C MET A 23 12.15 -6.93 -1.62
N ALA A 24 11.00 -6.27 -1.54
CA ALA A 24 10.27 -6.07 -0.29
C ALA A 24 9.71 -7.38 0.30
N LEU A 25 9.42 -8.37 -0.55
CA LEU A 25 8.83 -9.65 -0.13
C LEU A 25 9.82 -10.81 -0.09
N LYS A 26 11.11 -10.58 -0.34
CA LYS A 26 12.15 -11.64 -0.40
C LYS A 26 12.30 -12.46 0.90
N GLN A 27 11.94 -11.87 2.04
CA GLN A 27 11.98 -12.53 3.35
C GLN A 27 10.63 -13.17 3.74
N THR A 28 9.60 -13.05 2.90
CA THR A 28 8.31 -13.70 3.14
C THR A 28 8.28 -15.10 2.51
N ASN A 29 7.39 -15.94 2.98
CA ASN A 29 7.21 -17.29 2.43
C ASN A 29 5.73 -17.69 2.40
N ASN A 30 5.36 -18.59 1.48
CA ASN A 30 4.04 -19.20 1.37
C ASN A 30 2.88 -18.23 1.47
N LEU A 31 2.96 -17.08 0.76
CA LEU A 31 1.86 -16.12 0.67
C LEU A 31 0.73 -16.72 -0.17
N LYS A 32 -0.47 -16.85 0.41
CA LYS A 32 -1.68 -17.38 -0.24
C LYS A 32 -2.75 -16.32 -0.43
N SER A 33 -2.74 -15.28 0.40
CA SER A 33 -3.72 -14.20 0.37
C SER A 33 -3.10 -12.85 0.67
N CYS A 34 -3.57 -11.82 -0.04
CA CYS A 34 -3.16 -10.44 0.15
C CYS A 34 -4.38 -9.52 0.11
N ILE A 35 -4.35 -8.45 0.89
CA ILE A 35 -5.25 -7.30 0.72
C ILE A 35 -4.43 -6.03 0.61
N GLU A 36 -4.75 -5.17 -0.36
CA GLU A 36 -4.20 -3.83 -0.50
C GLU A 36 -5.20 -2.78 -0.05
N LEU A 37 -4.76 -1.88 0.85
CA LEU A 37 -5.55 -0.76 1.35
C LEU A 37 -5.20 0.51 0.58
N GLY A 38 -6.15 1.04 -0.22
CA GLY A 38 -5.93 2.18 -1.10
C GLY A 38 -5.24 1.81 -2.41
N ALA A 39 -5.77 0.79 -3.10
CA ALA A 39 -5.12 0.16 -4.25
C ALA A 39 -5.13 0.99 -5.55
N ASN A 40 -5.85 2.13 -5.57
CA ASN A 40 -6.01 2.94 -6.77
C ASN A 40 -6.46 2.06 -7.96
N ILE A 41 -5.80 2.13 -9.11
CA ILE A 41 -6.11 1.33 -10.32
C ILE A 41 -5.47 -0.07 -10.33
N GLY A 42 -4.82 -0.49 -9.22
CA GLY A 42 -4.30 -1.83 -9.04
C GLY A 42 -2.93 -2.12 -9.64
N MET A 43 -2.07 -1.12 -9.87
CA MET A 43 -0.73 -1.35 -10.46
C MET A 43 0.17 -2.21 -9.57
N ASN A 44 0.07 -2.07 -8.25
CA ASN A 44 0.77 -2.93 -7.31
C ASN A 44 0.30 -4.39 -7.43
N LEU A 45 -1.02 -4.59 -7.54
CA LEU A 45 -1.62 -5.93 -7.68
C LEU A 45 -1.32 -6.56 -9.03
N LYS A 46 -1.18 -5.76 -10.12
CA LYS A 46 -0.66 -6.25 -11.41
C LYS A 46 0.75 -6.84 -11.24
N ALA A 47 1.64 -6.11 -10.54
CA ALA A 47 3.00 -6.57 -10.26
C ALA A 47 3.02 -7.83 -9.39
N LEU A 48 2.23 -7.85 -8.31
CA LEU A 48 2.11 -9.01 -7.43
C LEU A 48 1.57 -10.25 -8.16
N LYS A 49 0.62 -10.08 -9.09
CA LYS A 49 0.08 -11.19 -9.89
C LYS A 49 1.12 -11.84 -10.80
N LEU A 50 2.08 -11.06 -11.29
CA LEU A 50 3.19 -11.57 -12.10
C LEU A 50 4.22 -12.32 -11.23
N LEU A 51 4.50 -11.83 -10.02
CA LEU A 51 5.45 -12.46 -9.10
C LEU A 51 4.85 -13.68 -8.39
N TYR A 52 3.57 -13.64 -8.08
CA TYR A 52 2.85 -14.67 -7.30
C TYR A 52 1.53 -15.03 -8.00
N PRO A 53 1.53 -15.81 -9.09
CA PRO A 53 0.33 -16.09 -9.90
C PRO A 53 -0.84 -16.71 -9.12
N GLU A 54 -0.53 -17.50 -8.07
CA GLU A 54 -1.53 -18.19 -7.24
C GLU A 54 -2.02 -17.37 -6.03
N LEU A 55 -1.48 -16.15 -5.85
CA LEU A 55 -1.87 -15.29 -4.74
C LEU A 55 -3.30 -14.80 -4.91
N LYS A 56 -4.17 -15.09 -3.96
CA LYS A 56 -5.52 -14.53 -3.89
C LYS A 56 -5.43 -13.10 -3.39
N MET A 57 -5.98 -12.17 -4.15
CA MET A 57 -5.84 -10.75 -3.89
C MET A 57 -7.21 -10.10 -3.76
N ASP A 58 -7.40 -9.37 -2.68
CA ASP A 58 -8.49 -8.43 -2.45
C ASP A 58 -7.93 -7.00 -2.38
N ALA A 59 -8.76 -6.00 -2.62
CA ALA A 59 -8.32 -4.62 -2.49
C ALA A 59 -9.46 -3.66 -2.17
N MET A 60 -9.08 -2.57 -1.52
CA MET A 60 -9.97 -1.47 -1.18
C MET A 60 -9.52 -0.19 -1.87
N GLU A 61 -10.50 0.55 -2.38
CA GLU A 61 -10.28 1.87 -2.96
C GLU A 61 -11.52 2.73 -2.76
N ILE A 62 -11.34 3.96 -2.29
CA ILE A 62 -12.46 4.87 -2.01
C ILE A 62 -12.96 5.57 -3.28
N ASN A 63 -12.09 5.74 -4.28
CA ASN A 63 -12.43 6.40 -5.53
C ASN A 63 -13.14 5.41 -6.49
N GLN A 64 -14.40 5.68 -6.79
CA GLN A 64 -15.23 4.83 -7.66
C GLN A 64 -14.65 4.62 -9.07
N GLN A 65 -14.03 5.65 -9.66
CA GLN A 65 -13.43 5.52 -11.00
C GLN A 65 -12.21 4.61 -10.97
N ALA A 66 -11.36 4.74 -9.94
CA ALA A 66 -10.22 3.86 -9.75
C ALA A 66 -10.66 2.41 -9.49
N CYS A 67 -11.73 2.19 -8.71
CA CYS A 67 -12.32 0.87 -8.52
C CYS A 67 -12.73 0.20 -9.83
N THR A 68 -13.28 0.95 -10.78
CA THR A 68 -13.66 0.39 -12.10
C THR A 68 -12.45 -0.15 -12.86
N GLU A 69 -11.29 0.49 -12.77
CA GLU A 69 -10.04 -0.03 -13.36
C GLU A 69 -9.47 -1.20 -12.54
N LEU A 70 -9.52 -1.09 -11.22
CA LEU A 70 -9.09 -2.14 -10.29
C LEU A 70 -9.88 -3.45 -10.49
N GLU A 71 -11.20 -3.37 -10.76
CA GLU A 71 -12.04 -4.52 -11.07
C GLU A 71 -11.56 -5.32 -12.30
N LYS A 72 -10.91 -4.66 -13.28
CA LYS A 72 -10.31 -5.31 -14.45
C LYS A 72 -9.08 -6.14 -14.09
N VAL A 73 -8.40 -5.80 -12.98
CA VAL A 73 -7.17 -6.46 -12.52
C VAL A 73 -7.47 -7.70 -11.67
N ILE A 74 -8.34 -7.55 -10.65
CA ILE A 74 -8.59 -8.60 -9.65
C ILE A 74 -10.03 -9.12 -9.63
N GLY A 75 -10.90 -8.53 -10.43
CA GLY A 75 -12.33 -8.90 -10.50
C GLY A 75 -13.20 -8.18 -9.47
N LYS A 76 -14.45 -7.92 -9.85
CA LYS A 76 -15.42 -7.16 -9.05
C LYS A 76 -15.63 -7.73 -7.63
N LYS A 77 -15.66 -9.05 -7.49
CA LYS A 77 -15.90 -9.73 -6.21
C LYS A 77 -14.79 -9.49 -5.17
N ASN A 78 -13.60 -9.13 -5.64
CA ASN A 78 -12.39 -8.90 -4.82
C ASN A 78 -12.07 -7.41 -4.65
N THR A 79 -12.92 -6.52 -5.22
CA THR A 79 -12.75 -5.05 -5.16
C THR A 79 -13.80 -4.45 -4.25
N PHE A 80 -13.37 -3.71 -3.24
CA PHE A 80 -14.24 -3.07 -2.26
C PHE A 80 -14.17 -1.55 -2.41
N ASN A 81 -15.24 -0.94 -2.94
CA ASN A 81 -15.33 0.52 -3.02
C ASN A 81 -15.83 1.11 -1.71
N GLN A 82 -14.92 1.24 -0.77
CA GLN A 82 -15.23 1.80 0.55
C GLN A 82 -13.99 2.36 1.24
N SER A 83 -14.21 3.11 2.31
CA SER A 83 -13.15 3.63 3.15
C SER A 83 -12.48 2.51 3.96
N ILE A 84 -11.16 2.65 4.21
CA ILE A 84 -10.40 1.78 5.11
C ILE A 84 -11.07 1.70 6.51
N PHE A 85 -11.65 2.80 6.96
CA PHE A 85 -12.30 2.89 8.28
C PHE A 85 -13.59 2.07 8.38
N ASP A 86 -14.29 1.88 7.26
CA ASP A 86 -15.59 1.22 7.21
C ASP A 86 -15.49 -0.29 6.88
N PHE A 87 -14.33 -0.73 6.42
CA PHE A 87 -14.12 -2.14 6.05
C PHE A 87 -14.06 -3.04 7.26
N ASN A 88 -14.89 -4.07 7.26
CA ASN A 88 -14.93 -5.10 8.31
C ASN A 88 -15.03 -6.49 7.69
N THR A 89 -14.15 -7.37 8.11
CA THR A 89 -14.16 -8.79 7.76
C THR A 89 -13.60 -9.63 8.90
N LYS A 90 -14.02 -10.88 8.99
CA LYS A 90 -13.42 -11.88 9.88
C LYS A 90 -12.25 -12.60 9.23
N PHE A 91 -12.08 -12.44 7.92
CA PHE A 91 -10.97 -13.06 7.20
C PHE A 91 -9.67 -12.30 7.49
N LYS A 92 -8.59 -13.05 7.69
CA LYS A 92 -7.23 -12.51 7.85
C LYS A 92 -6.38 -12.92 6.66
N TYR A 93 -5.55 -12.00 6.20
CA TYR A 93 -4.69 -12.16 5.03
C TYR A 93 -3.26 -12.47 5.45
N ASP A 94 -2.56 -13.30 4.66
CA ASP A 94 -1.12 -13.54 4.87
C ASP A 94 -0.30 -12.27 4.72
N LEU A 95 -0.70 -11.39 3.80
CA LEU A 95 -0.09 -10.09 3.55
C LEU A 95 -1.15 -8.99 3.55
N VAL A 96 -0.94 -7.97 4.35
CA VAL A 96 -1.67 -6.69 4.27
C VAL A 96 -0.73 -5.64 3.73
N LEU A 97 -1.09 -5.02 2.61
CA LEU A 97 -0.28 -4.02 1.90
C LEU A 97 -0.92 -2.64 2.01
N ILE A 98 -0.10 -1.65 2.34
CA ILE A 98 -0.44 -0.24 2.23
C ILE A 98 0.75 0.52 1.62
N LYS A 99 0.52 1.25 0.51
CA LYS A 99 1.57 1.96 -0.22
C LYS A 99 1.09 3.32 -0.72
N GLY A 100 1.73 4.39 -0.25
CA GLY A 100 1.41 5.77 -0.64
C GLY A 100 0.04 6.27 -0.15
N VAL A 101 -0.46 5.79 0.98
CA VAL A 101 -1.78 6.10 1.55
C VAL A 101 -1.67 6.80 2.89
N LEU A 102 -0.79 6.34 3.77
CA LEU A 102 -0.63 6.91 5.11
C LEU A 102 -0.14 8.36 5.04
N ILE A 103 0.66 8.69 4.03
CA ILE A 103 1.11 10.07 3.75
C ILE A 103 -0.04 11.05 3.51
N HIS A 104 -1.23 10.57 3.15
CA HIS A 104 -2.45 11.37 2.93
C HIS A 104 -3.50 11.20 4.04
N THR A 105 -3.23 10.35 5.02
CA THR A 105 -4.13 10.10 6.14
C THR A 105 -3.97 11.21 7.19
N ASN A 106 -5.10 11.73 7.71
CA ASN A 106 -5.06 12.66 8.84
C ASN A 106 -4.29 12.01 10.01
N PRO A 107 -3.25 12.67 10.54
CA PRO A 107 -2.45 12.14 11.65
C PRO A 107 -3.26 11.66 12.86
N GLU A 108 -4.38 12.31 13.17
CA GLU A 108 -5.28 11.93 14.27
C GLU A 108 -5.96 10.56 14.03
N ARG A 109 -6.04 10.10 12.78
CA ARG A 109 -6.67 8.85 12.37
C ARG A 109 -5.67 7.73 12.06
N LEU A 110 -4.37 8.00 12.14
CA LEU A 110 -3.35 6.99 11.84
C LEU A 110 -3.44 5.77 12.78
N SER A 111 -3.71 6.01 14.06
CA SER A 111 -3.89 4.94 15.03
C SER A 111 -4.99 3.95 14.62
N ASP A 112 -6.11 4.45 14.06
CA ASP A 112 -7.21 3.61 13.57
C ASP A 112 -6.78 2.77 12.36
N VAL A 113 -5.96 3.36 11.46
CA VAL A 113 -5.43 2.63 10.29
C VAL A 113 -4.46 1.54 10.74
N TYR A 114 -3.59 1.81 11.71
CA TYR A 114 -2.69 0.81 12.28
C TYR A 114 -3.46 -0.36 12.92
N ASP A 115 -4.54 -0.07 13.65
CA ASP A 115 -5.43 -1.11 14.17
C ASP A 115 -6.04 -1.95 13.07
N LYS A 116 -6.44 -1.32 11.95
CA LYS A 116 -6.99 -2.03 10.80
C LYS A 116 -5.94 -2.93 10.12
N LEU A 117 -4.72 -2.44 9.90
CA LEU A 117 -3.61 -3.25 9.37
C LEU A 117 -3.36 -4.48 10.24
N TYR A 118 -3.28 -4.29 11.56
CA TYR A 118 -3.04 -5.38 12.50
C TYR A 118 -4.19 -6.40 12.54
N GLN A 119 -5.44 -5.92 12.56
CA GLN A 119 -6.63 -6.78 12.58
C GLN A 119 -6.76 -7.65 11.33
N LEU A 120 -6.42 -7.11 10.15
CA LEU A 120 -6.53 -7.81 8.88
C LEU A 120 -5.39 -8.80 8.65
N SER A 121 -4.25 -8.63 9.32
CA SER A 121 -3.06 -9.46 9.11
C SER A 121 -3.10 -10.76 9.93
N SER A 122 -2.72 -11.86 9.29
CA SER A 122 -2.38 -13.11 9.96
C SER A 122 -0.87 -13.29 10.13
N ARG A 123 -0.03 -12.64 9.25
CA ARG A 123 1.42 -12.87 9.22
C ARG A 123 2.24 -11.63 8.90
N TYR A 124 2.03 -11.00 7.75
CA TYR A 124 2.88 -9.93 7.24
C TYR A 124 2.08 -8.67 6.97
N ILE A 125 2.70 -7.53 7.28
CA ILE A 125 2.22 -6.20 6.92
C ILE A 125 3.35 -5.51 6.16
N LEU A 126 3.08 -4.98 4.98
CA LEU A 126 4.00 -4.17 4.19
C LEU A 126 3.53 -2.72 4.20
N ILE A 127 4.30 -1.85 4.82
CA ILE A 127 4.10 -0.40 4.85
C ILE A 127 5.14 0.22 3.92
N ALA A 128 4.71 0.85 2.83
CA ALA A 128 5.57 1.51 1.86
C ALA A 128 5.16 2.97 1.71
N GLU A 129 5.85 3.86 2.42
CA GLU A 129 5.44 5.26 2.57
C GLU A 129 6.67 6.19 2.56
N TYR A 130 6.44 7.48 2.40
CA TYR A 130 7.51 8.48 2.48
C TYR A 130 7.99 8.63 3.92
N TYR A 131 9.23 8.28 4.13
CA TYR A 131 9.84 8.29 5.45
C TYR A 131 10.36 9.66 5.86
N ASN A 132 10.22 9.99 7.13
CA ASN A 132 10.98 11.02 7.83
C ASN A 132 11.09 10.62 9.30
N PRO A 133 12.28 10.78 9.95
CA PRO A 133 12.47 10.36 11.36
C PRO A 133 11.64 11.18 12.35
N SER A 134 11.15 12.34 11.94
CA SER A 134 10.26 13.19 12.74
C SER A 134 9.03 13.58 11.92
N PRO A 135 7.84 13.68 12.51
CA PRO A 135 6.64 14.08 11.79
C PRO A 135 6.81 15.45 11.13
N VAL A 136 6.58 15.53 9.82
CA VAL A 136 6.57 16.78 9.05
C VAL A 136 5.34 16.82 8.14
N SER A 137 4.81 18.05 7.95
CA SER A 137 3.77 18.33 6.96
C SER A 137 4.39 19.08 5.78
N ILE A 138 4.08 18.63 4.57
CA ILE A 138 4.62 19.18 3.33
C ILE A 138 3.48 19.74 2.50
N SER A 139 3.68 20.93 1.92
CA SER A 139 2.72 21.49 0.96
C SER A 139 2.67 20.61 -0.29
N TYR A 140 1.48 20.12 -0.62
CA TYR A 140 1.25 19.26 -1.76
C TYR A 140 0.23 19.90 -2.70
N ARG A 141 0.63 20.18 -3.95
CA ARG A 141 -0.21 20.80 -4.99
C ARG A 141 -0.88 22.09 -4.55
N GLY A 142 -0.15 22.95 -3.82
CA GLY A 142 -0.64 24.24 -3.33
C GLY A 142 -1.53 24.17 -2.07
N HIS A 143 -1.73 22.97 -1.51
CA HIS A 143 -2.47 22.79 -0.26
C HIS A 143 -1.50 22.49 0.88
N LYS A 144 -1.68 23.14 2.01
CA LYS A 144 -1.01 22.81 3.28
C LYS A 144 -1.72 21.62 3.93
N ASP A 145 -0.98 20.85 4.72
CA ASP A 145 -1.49 19.75 5.56
C ASP A 145 -2.21 18.64 4.78
N ARG A 146 -1.66 18.26 3.61
CA ARG A 146 -2.19 17.16 2.79
C ARG A 146 -1.19 16.07 2.45
N LEU A 147 0.06 16.26 2.81
CA LEU A 147 1.08 15.25 2.70
C LEU A 147 1.93 15.25 3.98
N PHE A 148 1.98 14.11 4.62
CA PHE A 148 2.70 13.94 5.87
C PHE A 148 3.80 12.90 5.66
N LYS A 149 5.03 13.21 6.13
CA LYS A 149 6.11 12.23 6.19
C LYS A 149 6.43 11.97 7.66
N ARG A 150 6.63 10.71 8.02
CA ARG A 150 6.96 10.29 9.38
C ARG A 150 7.46 8.85 9.39
N ASP A 151 7.85 8.34 10.54
CA ASP A 151 8.21 6.93 10.72
C ASP A 151 6.95 6.08 10.96
N PHE A 152 6.14 5.88 9.91
CA PHE A 152 4.89 5.12 10.00
C PHE A 152 5.11 3.67 10.47
N ALA A 153 6.19 3.03 10.02
CA ALA A 153 6.49 1.66 10.42
C ALA A 153 6.96 1.59 11.87
N GLY A 154 7.78 2.56 12.32
CA GLY A 154 8.19 2.68 13.72
C GLY A 154 7.00 2.91 14.64
N GLU A 155 6.09 3.83 14.30
CA GLU A 155 4.86 4.08 15.06
C GLU A 155 3.97 2.84 15.15
N PHE A 156 3.88 2.05 14.06
CA PHE A 156 3.17 0.76 14.08
C PHE A 156 3.84 -0.23 15.04
N LEU A 157 5.16 -0.38 15.00
CA LEU A 157 5.91 -1.27 15.88
C LEU A 157 5.81 -0.85 17.36
N ASP A 158 5.85 0.45 17.66
CA ASP A 158 5.67 0.98 19.01
C ASP A 158 4.27 0.66 19.56
N LYS A 159 3.25 0.71 18.69
CA LYS A 159 1.87 0.38 19.07
C LYS A 159 1.66 -1.12 19.29
N PHE A 160 2.30 -1.97 18.48
CA PHE A 160 2.12 -3.43 18.50
C PHE A 160 3.44 -4.15 18.85
N SER A 161 3.79 -4.17 20.12
CA SER A 161 5.06 -4.72 20.64
C SER A 161 5.29 -6.21 20.37
N ASN A 162 4.26 -6.95 19.96
CA ASN A 162 4.34 -8.34 19.52
C ASN A 162 4.61 -8.49 18.01
N SER A 163 4.75 -7.40 17.29
CA SER A 163 5.19 -7.37 15.89
C SER A 163 6.71 -7.29 15.82
N ASN A 164 7.28 -7.90 14.77
CA ASN A 164 8.72 -7.88 14.55
C ASN A 164 9.05 -7.30 13.18
N LEU A 165 10.10 -6.47 13.09
CA LEU A 165 10.63 -6.01 11.82
C LEU A 165 11.28 -7.19 11.09
N VAL A 166 10.72 -7.56 9.94
CA VAL A 166 11.23 -8.68 9.11
C VAL A 166 12.30 -8.19 8.13
N ASP A 167 12.06 -7.07 7.48
CA ASP A 167 12.96 -6.44 6.52
C ASP A 167 12.62 -4.96 6.36
N TYR A 168 13.57 -4.17 5.84
CA TYR A 168 13.34 -2.79 5.43
C TYR A 168 14.20 -2.45 4.22
N ASN A 169 13.70 -1.56 3.36
CA ASN A 169 14.40 -1.10 2.17
C ASN A 169 14.10 0.38 1.94
N PHE A 170 14.99 1.04 1.21
CA PHE A 170 14.79 2.38 0.70
C PHE A 170 14.82 2.36 -0.83
N HIS A 171 13.85 2.99 -1.45
CA HIS A 171 13.75 3.11 -2.90
C HIS A 171 13.87 4.58 -3.29
N TYR A 172 14.83 4.86 -4.16
CA TYR A 172 15.20 6.23 -4.50
C TYR A 172 14.53 6.69 -5.81
N HIS A 173 13.90 7.88 -5.80
CA HIS A 173 13.21 8.42 -6.97
C HIS A 173 14.13 8.71 -8.17
N ARG A 174 15.45 8.86 -7.93
CA ARG A 174 16.45 9.03 -8.99
C ARG A 174 17.12 7.72 -9.41
N ASP A 175 16.59 6.56 -9.01
CA ASP A 175 17.04 5.30 -9.60
C ASP A 175 16.77 5.33 -11.10
N LYS A 176 17.80 4.99 -11.91
CA LYS A 176 17.72 5.09 -13.37
C LYS A 176 16.90 3.99 -14.02
N ASN A 177 16.80 2.85 -13.35
CA ASN A 177 16.16 1.65 -13.89
C ASN A 177 14.77 1.45 -13.32
N PHE A 178 14.62 1.61 -12.00
CA PHE A 178 13.39 1.32 -11.27
C PHE A 178 13.05 2.42 -10.26
N PRO A 179 12.78 3.66 -10.74
CA PRO A 179 12.44 4.76 -9.84
C PRO A 179 11.14 4.46 -9.09
N GLN A 180 11.09 4.87 -7.82
CA GLN A 180 9.88 4.89 -6.99
C GLN A 180 9.74 6.28 -6.38
N ASP A 181 8.54 6.62 -5.96
CA ASP A 181 8.33 7.80 -5.11
C ASP A 181 8.96 7.54 -3.73
N ASP A 182 9.70 8.54 -3.18
CA ASP A 182 10.42 8.48 -1.90
C ASP A 182 9.88 9.46 -0.85
#